data_c118933a1146b2c375b8ee4ec2a848cc
#
_entry.id   c118933a1146b2c375b8ee4ec2a848cc
#
_cell.length_a   1.000
_cell.length_b   1.000
_cell.length_c   1.000
_cell.angle_alpha   90.00
_cell.angle_beta   90.00
_cell.angle_gamma   90.00
#
_symmetry.space_group_name_H-M   'P 1'
#
loop_
_entity.id
_entity.type
_entity.pdbx_description
1 polymer ?
#
loop_
_entity_poly.entity_id
_entity_poly.type
_entity_poly.pdbx_seq_one_letter_code
_entity_poly.pdbx_strand_id
1 'polypeptide(L)'
;MQLAQTAWQYEDVEHYEMNTVRNEVAIGEEVFQLSGIPSIFPRDTALKMDLNPADILTFHGIDSTVLSVTVEKGHGYLRLVNDENFVGGWLEIGQTQIVRITEDMLVTVPEGSYQVDISYNGGGGTKNVVINRNEETTLDIGDLEVAEAQYGMVLFSLNPSDAELYIDGSQVDASQPITLEYGIHQIIAKADGYKSLTQYLRVGQESAGVDVQLDKADSDSEDSTESSSSSSSSATESTSTADTTTTYYRVHIDAPENVEVYLDGNYVGISPCSFKKTSGSHVITLRKSGYETRSYTVQVDEEEKDVSYSFVDLTASSSSTE
;
A
#
# COMPACT_ATOMS: atom_id res chain seq x y z
N MET A 1 31.83 33.69 5.24
CA MET A 1 31.41 32.78 6.32
C MET A 1 31.02 31.50 5.63
N GLN A 2 31.87 30.45 5.67
CA GLN A 2 31.51 29.13 5.11
C GLN A 2 30.56 28.48 6.12
N LEU A 3 29.32 28.22 5.72
CA LEU A 3 28.43 27.37 6.50
C LEU A 3 29.07 25.96 6.52
N ALA A 4 29.22 25.41 7.70
CA ALA A 4 29.68 24.04 7.84
C ALA A 4 28.58 23.13 7.27
N GLN A 5 28.89 22.35 6.25
CA GLN A 5 27.99 21.32 5.70
C GLN A 5 27.88 20.20 6.73
N THR A 6 26.65 19.79 7.03
CA THR A 6 26.37 18.70 7.98
C THR A 6 26.10 17.42 7.20
N ALA A 7 27.00 16.46 7.31
CA ALA A 7 26.78 15.12 6.77
C ALA A 7 25.87 14.32 7.70
N TRP A 8 24.97 13.53 7.11
CA TRP A 8 24.05 12.66 7.84
C TRP A 8 23.91 11.31 7.17
N GLN A 9 23.41 10.34 7.93
CA GLN A 9 23.14 8.98 7.51
C GLN A 9 21.88 8.47 8.23
N TYR A 10 20.98 7.85 7.48
CA TYR A 10 19.85 7.08 7.98
C TYR A 10 20.04 5.63 7.55
N GLU A 11 20.21 4.73 8.51
CA GLU A 11 20.47 3.31 8.30
C GLU A 11 19.18 2.51 8.43
N ASP A 12 19.09 1.41 7.67
CA ASP A 12 18.01 0.42 7.73
C ASP A 12 16.61 1.04 7.67
N VAL A 13 16.41 2.00 6.76
CA VAL A 13 15.13 2.69 6.60
C VAL A 13 14.12 1.77 5.91
N GLU A 14 13.07 1.38 6.64
CA GLU A 14 11.97 0.52 6.16
C GLU A 14 10.80 1.34 5.61
N HIS A 15 10.63 2.60 6.05
CA HIS A 15 9.55 3.48 5.65
C HIS A 15 10.10 4.77 5.08
N TYR A 16 9.90 4.97 3.79
CA TYR A 16 10.26 6.18 3.07
C TYR A 16 9.30 6.40 1.91
N GLU A 17 9.11 7.64 1.52
CA GLU A 17 8.33 8.00 0.32
C GLU A 17 9.25 8.66 -0.71
N MET A 18 9.35 8.05 -1.89
CA MET A 18 10.17 8.57 -2.97
C MET A 18 9.30 9.23 -4.03
N ASN A 19 9.45 10.54 -4.20
CA ASN A 19 8.77 11.29 -5.25
C ASN A 19 9.72 11.55 -6.43
N THR A 20 9.61 10.72 -7.46
CA THR A 20 10.47 10.81 -8.65
C THR A 20 10.21 12.05 -9.51
N VAL A 21 9.00 12.63 -9.44
CA VAL A 21 8.63 13.84 -10.19
C VAL A 21 9.28 15.08 -9.57
N ARG A 22 9.24 15.19 -8.24
CA ARG A 22 9.86 16.29 -7.49
C ARG A 22 11.33 16.03 -7.19
N ASN A 23 11.81 14.82 -7.45
CA ASN A 23 13.16 14.37 -7.14
C ASN A 23 13.49 14.48 -5.65
N GLU A 24 12.56 14.04 -4.82
CA GLU A 24 12.57 14.11 -3.36
C GLU A 24 12.39 12.73 -2.72
N VAL A 25 12.89 12.59 -1.51
CA VAL A 25 12.56 11.47 -0.63
C VAL A 25 12.18 12.00 0.74
N ALA A 26 11.06 11.51 1.28
CA ALA A 26 10.66 11.74 2.66
C ALA A 26 11.10 10.54 3.52
N ILE A 27 11.75 10.84 4.65
CA ILE A 27 12.19 9.86 5.65
C ILE A 27 11.65 10.35 7.00
N GLY A 28 10.60 9.70 7.50
CA GLY A 28 9.85 10.24 8.64
C GLY A 28 9.20 11.58 8.30
N GLU A 29 9.47 12.61 9.10
CA GLU A 29 8.95 13.97 8.88
C GLU A 29 9.86 14.85 8.02
N GLU A 30 11.05 14.38 7.64
CA GLU A 30 12.04 15.14 6.91
C GLU A 30 12.02 14.84 5.42
N VAL A 31 12.12 15.89 4.59
CA VAL A 31 12.15 15.79 3.12
C VAL A 31 13.50 16.21 2.59
N PHE A 32 14.11 15.34 1.79
CA PHE A 32 15.43 15.53 1.20
C PHE A 32 15.35 15.57 -0.32
N GLN A 33 16.19 16.40 -0.94
CA GLN A 33 16.35 16.41 -2.39
C GLN A 33 17.27 15.29 -2.84
N LEU A 34 16.88 14.53 -3.84
CA LEU A 34 17.76 13.58 -4.51
C LEU A 34 18.73 14.36 -5.39
N SER A 35 20.03 14.26 -5.13
CA SER A 35 21.04 14.85 -6.03
C SER A 35 20.89 14.18 -7.39
N GLY A 36 20.94 14.93 -8.48
CA GLY A 36 20.55 14.58 -9.85
C GLY A 36 20.84 13.17 -10.39
N ILE A 37 21.67 12.35 -9.73
CA ILE A 37 21.81 10.91 -9.85
C ILE A 37 22.43 10.41 -8.53
N PRO A 38 21.64 10.05 -7.51
CA PRO A 38 22.21 9.41 -6.33
C PRO A 38 22.92 8.13 -6.74
N SER A 39 24.11 7.90 -6.22
CA SER A 39 24.80 6.63 -6.42
C SER A 39 24.07 5.55 -5.64
N ILE A 40 23.46 4.60 -6.32
CA ILE A 40 22.75 3.47 -5.71
C ILE A 40 23.71 2.29 -5.64
N PHE A 41 23.80 1.64 -4.50
CA PHE A 41 24.63 0.45 -4.25
C PHE A 41 23.75 -0.71 -3.74
N PRO A 42 24.02 -1.97 -4.10
CA PRO A 42 25.13 -2.41 -4.94
C PRO A 42 25.00 -1.88 -6.37
N ARG A 43 26.15 -1.62 -6.98
CA ARG A 43 26.24 -1.05 -8.33
C ARG A 43 25.87 -2.08 -9.40
N ASP A 44 24.66 -2.57 -9.41
CA ASP A 44 24.18 -3.27 -10.58
C ASP A 44 23.56 -2.25 -11.54
N THR A 45 24.04 -2.19 -12.74
CA THR A 45 23.88 -1.06 -13.68
C THR A 45 22.46 -0.88 -14.22
N ALA A 46 21.55 -1.80 -13.91
CA ALA A 46 20.14 -1.74 -14.30
C ALA A 46 19.23 -1.01 -13.28
N LEU A 47 19.70 -0.77 -12.07
CA LEU A 47 18.88 -0.48 -10.89
C LEU A 47 18.44 0.98 -10.68
N LYS A 48 18.62 1.87 -11.63
CA LYS A 48 18.27 3.28 -11.42
C LYS A 48 16.79 3.57 -11.25
N MET A 49 15.92 2.60 -11.48
CA MET A 49 14.46 2.77 -11.39
C MET A 49 13.73 1.63 -10.66
N ASP A 50 14.44 0.63 -10.14
CA ASP A 50 13.84 -0.56 -9.56
C ASP A 50 13.80 -0.53 -8.01
N LEU A 51 13.94 0.64 -7.37
CA LEU A 51 13.70 0.76 -5.93
C LEU A 51 12.22 0.61 -5.65
N ASN A 52 11.91 -0.34 -4.79
CA ASN A 52 10.56 -0.64 -4.35
C ASN A 52 10.36 -0.15 -2.91
N PRO A 53 9.18 0.35 -2.53
CA PRO A 53 8.89 0.71 -1.14
C PRO A 53 9.12 -0.43 -0.13
N ALA A 54 9.18 -1.68 -0.59
CA ALA A 54 9.54 -2.84 0.23
C ALA A 54 11.06 -3.00 0.45
N ASP A 55 11.91 -2.26 -0.25
CA ASP A 55 13.36 -2.33 -0.04
C ASP A 55 13.74 -1.64 1.27
N ILE A 56 14.70 -2.20 2.00
CA ILE A 56 15.31 -1.57 3.17
C ILE A 56 16.56 -0.83 2.71
N LEU A 57 16.59 0.48 2.93
CA LEU A 57 17.60 1.36 2.37
C LEU A 57 18.42 2.09 3.46
N THR A 58 19.69 2.34 3.14
CA THR A 58 20.52 3.28 3.88
C THR A 58 20.77 4.51 3.02
N PHE A 59 20.45 5.68 3.55
CA PHE A 59 20.62 6.98 2.89
C PHE A 59 21.80 7.73 3.47
N HIS A 60 22.62 8.33 2.61
CA HIS A 60 23.69 9.25 3.00
C HIS A 60 23.49 10.58 2.33
N GLY A 61 23.65 11.66 3.07
CA GLY A 61 23.47 13.01 2.55
C GLY A 61 24.31 14.07 3.21
N ILE A 62 24.17 15.28 2.68
CA ILE A 62 24.75 16.51 3.23
C ILE A 62 23.66 17.58 3.17
N ASP A 63 23.44 18.26 4.29
CA ASP A 63 22.38 19.25 4.48
C ASP A 63 21.01 18.64 4.08
N SER A 64 20.31 19.21 3.10
CA SER A 64 19.03 18.71 2.61
C SER A 64 19.15 17.81 1.37
N THR A 65 20.33 17.28 1.05
CA THR A 65 20.57 16.57 -0.21
C THR A 65 21.05 15.15 0.03
N VAL A 66 20.37 14.16 -0.57
CA VAL A 66 20.82 12.75 -0.65
C VAL A 66 21.92 12.63 -1.69
N LEU A 67 23.05 12.05 -1.31
CA LEU A 67 24.19 11.81 -2.19
C LEU A 67 24.29 10.36 -2.63
N SER A 68 23.91 9.41 -1.78
CA SER A 68 23.91 7.98 -2.10
C SER A 68 22.83 7.23 -1.34
N VAL A 69 22.39 6.14 -1.94
CA VAL A 69 21.42 5.18 -1.38
C VAL A 69 22.04 3.80 -1.49
N THR A 70 22.01 3.04 -0.39
CA THR A 70 22.45 1.64 -0.37
C THR A 70 21.23 0.76 -0.13
N VAL A 71 21.06 -0.28 -0.93
CA VAL A 71 20.03 -1.29 -0.71
C VAL A 71 20.59 -2.35 0.24
N GLU A 72 20.14 -2.31 1.49
CA GLU A 72 20.52 -3.27 2.53
C GLU A 72 19.80 -4.61 2.33
N LYS A 73 18.47 -4.53 2.14
CA LYS A 73 17.66 -5.66 1.72
C LYS A 73 16.83 -5.26 0.51
N GLY A 74 16.94 -6.03 -0.56
CA GLY A 74 16.06 -5.89 -1.71
C GLY A 74 14.73 -6.62 -1.48
N HIS A 75 13.85 -6.54 -2.45
CA HIS A 75 12.57 -7.23 -2.41
C HIS A 75 12.56 -8.48 -3.28
N GLY A 76 11.64 -9.38 -2.99
CA GLY A 76 11.16 -10.46 -3.83
C GLY A 76 9.63 -10.44 -3.87
N TYR A 77 9.05 -11.50 -4.40
CA TYR A 77 7.61 -11.58 -4.63
C TYR A 77 7.04 -12.82 -3.95
N LEU A 78 5.96 -12.64 -3.19
CA LEU A 78 5.19 -13.73 -2.61
C LEU A 78 3.88 -13.91 -3.37
N ARG A 79 3.68 -15.09 -3.93
CA ARG A 79 2.44 -15.50 -4.58
C ARG A 79 1.75 -16.57 -3.75
N LEU A 80 0.45 -16.42 -3.52
CA LEU A 80 -0.38 -17.46 -2.96
C LEU A 80 -0.90 -18.36 -4.08
N VAL A 81 -1.09 -19.64 -3.76
CA VAL A 81 -1.76 -20.62 -4.62
C VAL A 81 -2.70 -21.48 -3.80
N ASN A 82 -3.76 -22.00 -4.43
CA ASN A 82 -4.86 -22.71 -3.79
C ASN A 82 -5.52 -21.89 -2.68
N ASP A 83 -5.70 -20.60 -2.98
CA ASP A 83 -6.13 -19.54 -2.06
C ASP A 83 -7.63 -19.22 -2.14
N GLU A 84 -8.40 -19.92 -2.98
CA GLU A 84 -9.81 -19.62 -3.31
C GLU A 84 -10.69 -19.56 -2.05
N ASN A 85 -10.39 -20.39 -1.05
CA ASN A 85 -11.13 -20.41 0.21
C ASN A 85 -10.77 -19.30 1.18
N PHE A 86 -9.69 -18.54 0.89
CA PHE A 86 -9.17 -17.48 1.74
C PHE A 86 -9.30 -16.08 1.13
N VAL A 87 -9.84 -15.96 -0.08
CA VAL A 87 -10.11 -14.67 -0.74
C VAL A 87 -11.03 -13.84 0.14
N GLY A 88 -10.60 -12.61 0.43
CA GLY A 88 -11.25 -11.71 1.39
C GLY A 88 -10.74 -11.81 2.82
N GLY A 89 -9.92 -12.81 3.13
CA GLY A 89 -9.18 -12.95 4.38
C GLY A 89 -7.94 -12.04 4.45
N TRP A 90 -7.09 -12.32 5.43
CA TRP A 90 -5.90 -11.53 5.70
C TRP A 90 -4.64 -12.39 5.68
N LEU A 91 -3.60 -11.83 5.10
CA LEU A 91 -2.24 -12.35 5.06
C LEU A 91 -1.35 -11.41 5.88
N GLU A 92 -0.78 -11.91 6.97
CA GLU A 92 0.21 -11.22 7.79
C GLU A 92 1.58 -11.81 7.51
N ILE A 93 2.52 -11.00 7.06
CA ILE A 93 3.88 -11.40 6.70
C ILE A 93 4.85 -10.85 7.75
N GLY A 94 5.38 -11.71 8.58
CA GLY A 94 6.17 -11.31 9.73
C GLY A 94 5.33 -10.43 10.67
N GLN A 95 5.91 -9.32 11.16
CA GLN A 95 5.22 -8.33 12.00
C GLN A 95 5.08 -6.98 11.30
N THR A 96 5.38 -6.92 10.01
CA THR A 96 5.56 -5.66 9.29
C THR A 96 4.51 -5.40 8.24
N GLN A 97 3.90 -6.43 7.66
CA GLN A 97 3.00 -6.27 6.55
C GLN A 97 1.72 -7.09 6.74
N ILE A 98 0.56 -6.42 6.66
CA ILE A 98 -0.76 -7.05 6.67
C ILE A 98 -1.48 -6.63 5.40
N VAL A 99 -1.87 -7.60 4.58
CA VAL A 99 -2.57 -7.37 3.31
C VAL A 99 -3.82 -8.23 3.21
N ARG A 100 -4.83 -7.73 2.50
CA ARG A 100 -6.04 -8.49 2.23
C ARG A 100 -5.77 -9.49 1.12
N ILE A 101 -6.22 -10.74 1.28
CA ILE A 101 -6.07 -11.77 0.26
C ILE A 101 -7.04 -11.48 -0.88
N THR A 102 -6.52 -11.35 -2.09
CA THR A 102 -7.27 -11.21 -3.33
C THR A 102 -6.91 -12.33 -4.29
N GLU A 103 -7.77 -12.60 -5.25
CA GLU A 103 -7.49 -13.61 -6.28
C GLU A 103 -6.17 -13.29 -7.01
N ASP A 104 -5.35 -14.32 -7.22
CA ASP A 104 -4.09 -14.21 -7.97
C ASP A 104 -3.10 -13.16 -7.45
N MET A 105 -3.14 -12.83 -6.15
CA MET A 105 -2.28 -11.78 -5.58
C MET A 105 -0.79 -12.08 -5.71
N LEU A 106 -0.01 -11.01 -5.87
CA LEU A 106 1.45 -11.04 -5.88
C LEU A 106 1.99 -9.89 -5.03
N VAL A 107 2.50 -10.21 -3.84
CA VAL A 107 2.93 -9.22 -2.85
C VAL A 107 4.43 -9.03 -2.93
N THR A 108 4.90 -7.78 -2.97
CA THR A 108 6.31 -7.45 -2.79
C THR A 108 6.66 -7.48 -1.31
N VAL A 109 7.72 -8.20 -0.97
CA VAL A 109 8.18 -8.43 0.40
C VAL A 109 9.70 -8.28 0.44
N PRO A 110 10.30 -7.65 1.47
CA PRO A 110 11.76 -7.63 1.63
C PRO A 110 12.33 -9.05 1.62
N GLU A 111 13.54 -9.21 1.09
CA GLU A 111 14.24 -10.51 1.17
C GLU A 111 14.46 -10.92 2.63
N GLY A 112 14.20 -12.18 2.93
CA GLY A 112 14.31 -12.71 4.30
C GLY A 112 13.52 -13.98 4.53
N SER A 113 13.50 -14.45 5.76
CA SER A 113 12.68 -15.58 6.21
C SER A 113 11.55 -15.06 7.07
N TYR A 114 10.32 -15.42 6.72
CA TYR A 114 9.13 -14.93 7.37
C TYR A 114 8.23 -16.07 7.84
N GLN A 115 7.62 -15.86 8.99
CA GLN A 115 6.40 -16.55 9.37
C GLN A 115 5.25 -15.78 8.73
N VAL A 116 4.36 -16.51 8.07
CA VAL A 116 3.19 -15.96 7.38
C VAL A 116 1.95 -16.53 8.04
N ASP A 117 1.10 -15.66 8.54
CA ASP A 117 -0.16 -16.02 9.17
C ASP A 117 -1.32 -15.68 8.22
N ILE A 118 -2.11 -16.68 7.89
CA ILE A 118 -3.30 -16.58 7.07
C ILE A 118 -4.52 -16.66 7.97
N SER A 119 -5.49 -15.76 7.83
CA SER A 119 -6.71 -15.79 8.62
C SER A 119 -7.93 -15.38 7.79
N TYR A 120 -8.99 -16.20 7.90
CA TYR A 120 -10.29 -15.93 7.32
C TYR A 120 -11.39 -16.62 8.13
N ASN A 121 -12.43 -15.88 8.50
CA ASN A 121 -13.64 -16.39 9.22
C ASN A 121 -13.31 -17.23 10.46
N GLY A 122 -12.25 -16.88 11.19
CA GLY A 122 -11.81 -17.64 12.37
C GLY A 122 -10.98 -18.88 12.07
N GLY A 123 -10.76 -19.20 10.80
CA GLY A 123 -9.86 -20.25 10.33
C GLY A 123 -8.55 -19.70 9.80
N GLY A 124 -7.72 -20.57 9.29
CA GLY A 124 -6.43 -20.25 8.70
C GLY A 124 -5.29 -21.05 9.31
N GLY A 125 -4.10 -20.48 9.31
CA GLY A 125 -2.91 -21.14 9.85
C GLY A 125 -1.65 -20.36 9.57
N THR A 126 -0.54 -20.92 10.02
CA THR A 126 0.78 -20.33 9.94
C THR A 126 1.67 -21.15 9.03
N LYS A 127 2.40 -20.49 8.16
CA LYS A 127 3.43 -21.08 7.30
C LYS A 127 4.74 -20.32 7.38
N ASN A 128 5.83 -20.95 6.98
CA ASN A 128 7.13 -20.28 6.87
C ASN A 128 7.51 -20.17 5.41
N VAL A 129 8.07 -19.03 5.02
CA VAL A 129 8.50 -18.74 3.66
C VAL A 129 9.86 -18.06 3.66
N VAL A 130 10.65 -18.30 2.62
CA VAL A 130 11.90 -17.59 2.36
C VAL A 130 11.73 -16.79 1.09
N ILE A 131 11.92 -15.50 1.18
CA ILE A 131 11.87 -14.56 0.06
C ILE A 131 13.29 -14.25 -0.38
N ASN A 132 13.60 -14.51 -1.62
CA ASN A 132 14.87 -14.17 -2.23
C ASN A 132 14.72 -12.92 -3.11
N ARG A 133 15.78 -12.15 -3.22
CA ARG A 133 15.80 -10.90 -4.01
C ARG A 133 15.47 -11.18 -5.48
N ASN A 134 14.50 -10.42 -6.03
CA ASN A 134 14.03 -10.48 -7.41
C ASN A 134 13.46 -11.85 -7.84
N GLU A 135 13.16 -12.74 -6.89
CA GLU A 135 12.57 -14.04 -7.17
C GLU A 135 11.10 -14.10 -6.73
N GLU A 136 10.30 -14.88 -7.45
CA GLU A 136 8.93 -15.22 -7.07
C GLU A 136 8.97 -16.48 -6.20
N THR A 137 8.42 -16.34 -4.98
CA THR A 137 8.22 -17.47 -4.06
C THR A 137 6.74 -17.80 -4.01
N THR A 138 6.40 -19.04 -4.29
CA THR A 138 5.03 -19.55 -4.22
C THR A 138 4.75 -20.17 -2.86
N LEU A 139 3.66 -19.75 -2.21
CA LEU A 139 3.15 -20.31 -0.96
C LEU A 139 1.81 -21.00 -1.20
N ASP A 140 1.81 -22.32 -1.07
CA ASP A 140 0.59 -23.13 -1.14
C ASP A 140 -0.14 -23.10 0.20
N ILE A 141 -1.40 -22.65 0.18
CA ILE A 141 -2.27 -22.55 1.36
C ILE A 141 -3.51 -23.44 1.29
N GLY A 142 -3.60 -24.28 0.26
CA GLY A 142 -4.75 -25.19 0.05
C GLY A 142 -4.91 -26.30 1.09
N ASP A 143 -3.89 -26.56 1.92
CA ASP A 143 -3.94 -27.50 3.05
C ASP A 143 -4.44 -26.86 4.35
N LEU A 144 -4.67 -25.53 4.38
CA LEU A 144 -5.22 -24.85 5.54
C LEU A 144 -6.74 -25.03 5.58
N GLU A 145 -7.24 -25.31 6.78
CA GLU A 145 -8.69 -25.48 6.99
C GLU A 145 -9.36 -24.13 7.27
N VAL A 146 -10.46 -23.87 6.56
CA VAL A 146 -11.37 -22.78 6.90
C VAL A 146 -12.27 -23.30 8.01
N ALA A 147 -12.14 -22.75 9.22
CA ALA A 147 -13.02 -23.09 10.33
C ALA A 147 -14.44 -22.53 10.11
N GLU A 148 -15.42 -23.08 10.82
CA GLU A 148 -16.73 -22.42 10.94
C GLU A 148 -16.54 -21.06 11.58
N ALA A 149 -17.20 -20.03 11.02
CA ALA A 149 -17.10 -18.65 11.49
C ALA A 149 -17.44 -18.56 12.98
N GLN A 150 -16.49 -18.07 13.77
CA GLN A 150 -16.69 -17.74 15.19
C GLN A 150 -16.80 -16.22 15.32
N TYR A 151 -17.53 -15.75 16.33
CA TYR A 151 -17.79 -14.34 16.50
C TYR A 151 -17.45 -13.89 17.92
N GLY A 152 -16.93 -12.66 18.02
CA GLY A 152 -16.72 -11.97 19.27
C GLY A 152 -17.44 -10.62 19.30
N MET A 153 -17.87 -10.18 20.47
CA MET A 153 -18.41 -8.84 20.69
C MET A 153 -17.29 -7.89 21.07
N VAL A 154 -17.15 -6.79 20.34
CA VAL A 154 -16.14 -5.76 20.61
C VAL A 154 -16.84 -4.45 20.94
N LEU A 155 -16.49 -3.87 22.09
CA LEU A 155 -16.92 -2.54 22.51
C LEU A 155 -15.81 -1.54 22.24
N PHE A 156 -16.09 -0.51 21.43
CA PHE A 156 -15.15 0.55 21.14
C PHE A 156 -15.37 1.77 22.01
N SER A 157 -14.30 2.35 22.50
CA SER A 157 -14.27 3.64 23.20
C SER A 157 -13.45 4.61 22.34
N LEU A 158 -14.12 5.62 21.78
CA LEU A 158 -13.49 6.58 20.87
C LEU A 158 -13.12 7.88 21.60
N ASN A 159 -11.96 8.41 21.32
CA ASN A 159 -11.53 9.74 21.74
C ASN A 159 -10.91 10.50 20.54
N PRO A 160 -11.58 11.56 20.01
CA PRO A 160 -12.81 12.17 20.53
C PRO A 160 -14.05 11.28 20.35
N SER A 161 -15.07 11.49 21.19
CA SER A 161 -16.27 10.65 21.24
C SER A 161 -17.20 10.76 20.04
N ASP A 162 -17.02 11.77 19.23
CA ASP A 162 -17.72 12.05 17.96
C ASP A 162 -16.97 11.52 16.74
N ALA A 163 -15.87 10.79 16.94
CA ALA A 163 -15.16 10.15 15.84
C ALA A 163 -16.02 9.12 15.13
N GLU A 164 -15.92 9.09 13.83
CA GLU A 164 -16.52 8.05 12.98
C GLU A 164 -15.62 6.81 12.98
N LEU A 165 -16.21 5.64 13.12
CA LEU A 165 -15.53 4.35 13.09
C LEU A 165 -15.93 3.58 11.84
N TYR A 166 -14.94 3.06 11.13
CA TYR A 166 -15.12 2.15 9.99
C TYR A 166 -14.40 0.84 10.30
N ILE A 167 -15.07 -0.28 10.03
CA ILE A 167 -14.49 -1.62 10.14
C ILE A 167 -14.64 -2.30 8.79
N ASP A 168 -13.52 -2.79 8.26
CA ASP A 168 -13.43 -3.40 6.92
C ASP A 168 -14.08 -2.56 5.81
N GLY A 169 -13.92 -1.23 5.91
CA GLY A 169 -14.46 -0.26 4.97
C GLY A 169 -15.93 0.12 5.19
N SER A 170 -16.63 -0.48 6.15
CA SER A 170 -18.04 -0.17 6.47
C SER A 170 -18.13 0.70 7.72
N GLN A 171 -18.88 1.81 7.65
CA GLN A 171 -19.14 2.65 8.83
C GLN A 171 -20.00 1.90 9.84
N VAL A 172 -19.63 1.99 11.11
CA VAL A 172 -20.30 1.29 12.22
C VAL A 172 -20.64 2.24 13.35
N ASP A 173 -21.68 1.89 14.14
CA ASP A 173 -22.06 2.63 15.34
C ASP A 173 -21.24 2.12 16.55
N ALA A 174 -20.21 2.86 16.93
CA ALA A 174 -19.34 2.52 18.05
C ALA A 174 -20.01 2.66 19.44
N SER A 175 -21.23 3.22 19.52
CA SER A 175 -21.97 3.36 20.78
C SER A 175 -22.56 2.02 21.30
N GLN A 176 -22.54 0.99 20.45
CA GLN A 176 -23.04 -0.35 20.74
C GLN A 176 -21.92 -1.38 20.59
N PRO A 177 -21.97 -2.51 21.32
CA PRO A 177 -21.08 -3.63 21.04
C PRO A 177 -21.26 -4.13 19.60
N ILE A 178 -20.15 -4.30 18.88
CA ILE A 178 -20.12 -4.74 17.49
C ILE A 178 -19.73 -6.21 17.45
N THR A 179 -20.52 -7.03 16.79
CA THR A 179 -20.19 -8.44 16.57
C THR A 179 -19.28 -8.55 15.35
N LEU A 180 -18.08 -9.05 15.56
CA LEU A 180 -17.07 -9.28 14.52
C LEU A 180 -16.74 -10.78 14.45
N GLU A 181 -16.42 -11.26 13.26
CA GLU A 181 -15.87 -12.60 13.09
C GLU A 181 -14.48 -12.69 13.77
N TYR A 182 -14.07 -13.90 14.13
CA TYR A 182 -12.69 -14.10 14.57
C TYR A 182 -11.74 -13.90 13.38
N GLY A 183 -10.65 -13.18 13.61
CA GLY A 183 -9.70 -12.85 12.56
C GLY A 183 -9.14 -11.46 12.70
N ILE A 184 -8.60 -10.93 11.61
CA ILE A 184 -8.05 -9.58 11.55
C ILE A 184 -9.07 -8.68 10.87
N HIS A 185 -9.33 -7.52 11.48
CA HIS A 185 -10.22 -6.48 10.97
C HIS A 185 -9.45 -5.17 10.83
N GLN A 186 -9.61 -4.49 9.70
CA GLN A 186 -9.09 -3.15 9.53
C GLN A 186 -10.02 -2.15 10.21
N ILE A 187 -9.47 -1.33 11.09
CA ILE A 187 -10.17 -0.25 11.77
C ILE A 187 -9.66 1.08 11.25
N ILE A 188 -10.58 1.95 10.85
CA ILE A 188 -10.29 3.32 10.48
C ILE A 188 -11.14 4.23 11.34
N ALA A 189 -10.51 5.15 12.08
CA ALA A 189 -11.20 6.18 12.85
C ALA A 189 -10.88 7.57 12.31
N LYS A 190 -11.91 8.43 12.21
CA LYS A 190 -11.80 9.80 11.66
C LYS A 190 -12.61 10.77 12.52
N ALA A 191 -12.07 11.96 12.75
CA ALA A 191 -12.78 13.07 13.36
C ALA A 191 -12.25 14.41 12.79
N ASP A 192 -13.11 15.42 12.77
CA ASP A 192 -12.72 16.75 12.30
C ASP A 192 -11.65 17.36 13.20
N GLY A 193 -10.56 17.85 12.62
CA GLY A 193 -9.42 18.42 13.35
C GLY A 193 -8.47 17.37 13.96
N TYR A 194 -8.61 16.11 13.59
CA TYR A 194 -7.74 15.02 14.02
C TYR A 194 -7.12 14.29 12.82
N LYS A 195 -5.96 13.67 13.03
CA LYS A 195 -5.34 12.78 12.05
C LYS A 195 -6.15 11.47 11.98
N SER A 196 -6.46 10.99 10.78
CA SER A 196 -7.10 9.69 10.61
C SER A 196 -6.19 8.58 11.14
N LEU A 197 -6.76 7.64 11.88
CA LEU A 197 -6.06 6.47 12.41
C LEU A 197 -6.49 5.23 11.63
N THR A 198 -5.52 4.45 11.14
CA THR A 198 -5.75 3.12 10.58
C THR A 198 -4.99 2.11 11.41
N GLN A 199 -5.70 1.12 11.94
CA GLN A 199 -5.13 0.03 12.75
C GLN A 199 -5.76 -1.31 12.34
N TYR A 200 -5.12 -2.40 12.78
CA TYR A 200 -5.63 -3.76 12.60
C TYR A 200 -5.93 -4.37 13.97
N LEU A 201 -7.16 -4.86 14.12
CA LEU A 201 -7.64 -5.55 15.32
C LEU A 201 -7.71 -7.05 15.05
N ARG A 202 -7.06 -7.84 15.88
CA ARG A 202 -7.24 -9.29 15.89
C ARG A 202 -8.32 -9.67 16.90
N VAL A 203 -9.44 -10.18 16.43
CA VAL A 203 -10.52 -10.76 17.25
C VAL A 203 -10.29 -12.25 17.39
N GLY A 204 -10.20 -12.75 18.63
CA GLY A 204 -9.94 -14.17 18.92
C GLY A 204 -10.53 -14.62 20.24
N GLN A 205 -11.49 -13.83 20.78
CA GLN A 205 -12.20 -14.13 22.04
C GLN A 205 -13.64 -13.63 21.99
N GLU A 206 -14.50 -14.18 22.83
CA GLU A 206 -15.94 -13.91 22.83
C GLU A 206 -16.29 -12.43 23.11
N SER A 207 -15.44 -11.71 23.84
CA SER A 207 -15.65 -10.27 24.10
C SER A 207 -14.34 -9.53 24.35
N ALA A 208 -14.27 -8.28 23.85
CA ALA A 208 -13.13 -7.39 24.05
C ALA A 208 -13.58 -5.92 24.15
N GLY A 209 -12.76 -5.10 24.84
CA GLY A 209 -12.85 -3.64 24.80
C GLY A 209 -11.64 -3.09 24.04
N VAL A 210 -11.86 -2.10 23.18
CA VAL A 210 -10.83 -1.44 22.40
C VAL A 210 -10.95 0.07 22.58
N ASP A 211 -9.88 0.71 23.06
CA ASP A 211 -9.78 2.15 23.16
C ASP A 211 -9.08 2.70 21.93
N VAL A 212 -9.73 3.62 21.21
CA VAL A 212 -9.23 4.26 20.01
C VAL A 212 -9.04 5.75 20.30
N GLN A 213 -7.80 6.22 20.24
CA GLN A 213 -7.46 7.62 20.47
C GLN A 213 -6.89 8.23 19.20
N LEU A 214 -7.45 9.37 18.76
CA LEU A 214 -6.95 10.14 17.63
C LEU A 214 -6.05 11.27 18.10
N ASP A 215 -4.97 11.51 17.37
CA ASP A 215 -4.09 12.66 17.53
C ASP A 215 -4.67 13.89 16.82
N LYS A 216 -4.53 15.06 17.42
CA LYS A 216 -4.95 16.30 16.77
C LYS A 216 -4.11 16.54 15.52
N ALA A 217 -4.76 17.03 14.46
CA ALA A 217 -4.06 17.55 13.32
C ALA A 217 -3.31 18.84 13.72
N ASP A 218 -2.00 18.90 13.41
CA ASP A 218 -1.22 20.11 13.68
C ASP A 218 -1.79 21.28 12.88
N SER A 219 -2.25 22.30 13.60
CA SER A 219 -2.72 23.56 13.00
C SER A 219 -1.51 24.44 12.73
N ASP A 220 -0.82 24.21 11.61
CA ASP A 220 0.11 25.19 11.04
C ASP A 220 -0.12 25.30 9.53
N SER A 221 -1.00 26.21 9.20
CA SER A 221 -0.85 27.25 8.18
C SER A 221 -2.15 28.07 8.10
N GLU A 222 -2.16 29.17 8.81
CA GLU A 222 -2.98 30.31 8.41
C GLU A 222 -2.41 30.85 7.08
N ASP A 223 -3.22 31.08 6.08
CA ASP A 223 -3.66 32.40 5.68
C ASP A 223 -4.39 32.41 4.34
N SER A 224 -5.51 33.12 4.40
CA SER A 224 -6.15 33.96 3.36
C SER A 224 -6.80 33.22 2.16
N THR A 225 -7.99 33.52 1.77
CA THR A 225 -8.81 34.76 1.89
C THR A 225 -10.24 34.44 1.49
N GLU A 226 -11.16 35.08 2.17
CA GLU A 226 -12.59 35.19 1.83
C GLU A 226 -12.84 35.62 0.37
N SER A 227 -13.88 35.12 -0.23
CA SER A 227 -14.96 35.98 -0.69
C SER A 227 -16.25 35.21 -1.00
N SER A 228 -17.20 35.73 -0.32
CA SER A 228 -18.63 35.52 -0.41
C SER A 228 -19.20 35.75 -1.82
N SER A 229 -20.20 34.99 -2.21
CA SER A 229 -21.47 35.60 -2.54
C SER A 229 -22.57 34.57 -2.74
N SER A 230 -23.63 34.80 -2.02
CA SER A 230 -24.96 34.24 -2.06
C SER A 230 -25.65 34.42 -3.41
N SER A 231 -26.48 33.43 -3.79
CA SER A 231 -27.89 33.73 -4.06
C SER A 231 -28.69 32.49 -4.38
N SER A 232 -29.81 32.42 -3.72
CA SER A 232 -30.95 31.54 -3.80
C SER A 232 -31.62 31.49 -5.20
N SER A 233 -32.20 30.35 -5.58
CA SER A 233 -33.65 30.16 -5.69
C SER A 233 -34.05 28.87 -6.40
N SER A 234 -34.92 28.14 -5.69
CA SER A 234 -36.17 27.47 -6.06
C SER A 234 -36.23 26.46 -7.21
N ALA A 235 -36.55 25.28 -6.74
CA ALA A 235 -37.44 24.23 -7.19
C ALA A 235 -37.99 24.23 -8.64
N THR A 236 -37.86 23.05 -9.28
CA THR A 236 -39.02 22.34 -9.89
C THR A 236 -38.63 20.87 -10.09
N GLU A 237 -39.48 19.98 -9.61
CA GLU A 237 -39.44 18.53 -9.84
C GLU A 237 -39.52 18.20 -11.33
N SER A 238 -38.68 17.27 -11.74
CA SER A 238 -38.97 16.39 -12.86
C SER A 238 -38.16 15.11 -12.68
N THR A 239 -38.88 14.05 -12.40
CA THR A 239 -38.47 12.66 -12.41
C THR A 239 -37.84 12.31 -13.76
N SER A 240 -36.56 12.08 -13.78
CA SER A 240 -35.95 11.22 -14.80
C SER A 240 -34.78 10.50 -14.11
N THR A 241 -34.86 9.17 -14.13
CA THR A 241 -33.77 8.26 -13.83
C THR A 241 -32.54 8.66 -14.65
N ALA A 242 -31.71 9.51 -14.09
CA ALA A 242 -30.40 9.79 -14.64
C ALA A 242 -29.45 8.77 -14.02
N ASP A 243 -29.05 7.84 -14.86
CA ASP A 243 -27.81 7.04 -14.66
C ASP A 243 -26.69 8.02 -14.34
N THR A 244 -26.30 8.09 -13.07
CA THR A 244 -25.21 8.97 -12.65
C THR A 244 -23.93 8.31 -13.12
N THR A 245 -23.55 8.59 -14.35
CA THR A 245 -22.24 8.21 -14.89
C THR A 245 -21.21 9.02 -14.13
N THR A 246 -20.73 8.49 -13.00
CA THR A 246 -19.59 9.04 -12.30
C THR A 246 -18.40 8.89 -13.24
N THR A 247 -17.92 9.99 -13.81
CA THR A 247 -16.77 10.00 -14.70
C THR A 247 -15.54 9.70 -13.85
N TYR A 248 -15.00 8.48 -13.96
CA TYR A 248 -13.75 8.09 -13.32
C TYR A 248 -12.62 8.25 -14.33
N TYR A 249 -11.57 8.94 -13.96
CA TYR A 249 -10.31 8.95 -14.71
C TYR A 249 -9.60 7.62 -14.54
N ARG A 250 -8.82 7.25 -15.53
CA ARG A 250 -8.16 5.94 -15.60
C ARG A 250 -6.64 6.07 -15.72
N VAL A 251 -5.97 5.08 -15.21
CA VAL A 251 -4.56 4.80 -15.49
C VAL A 251 -4.52 3.69 -16.53
N HIS A 252 -3.80 3.92 -17.62
CA HIS A 252 -3.60 2.97 -18.70
C HIS A 252 -2.16 2.43 -18.63
N ILE A 253 -2.02 1.13 -18.79
CA ILE A 253 -0.73 0.46 -18.96
C ILE A 253 -0.68 -0.04 -20.40
N ASP A 254 0.11 0.64 -21.23
CA ASP A 254 0.11 0.45 -22.69
C ASP A 254 1.21 -0.53 -23.14
N ALA A 255 2.33 -0.62 -22.40
CA ALA A 255 3.45 -1.50 -22.72
C ALA A 255 4.16 -1.97 -21.43
N PRO A 256 4.86 -3.14 -21.47
CA PRO A 256 4.94 -4.13 -22.56
C PRO A 256 3.60 -4.86 -22.76
N GLU A 257 3.38 -5.42 -23.94
CA GLU A 257 2.15 -6.16 -24.25
C GLU A 257 2.18 -7.60 -23.73
N ASN A 258 1.00 -8.13 -23.40
CA ASN A 258 0.81 -9.51 -22.96
C ASN A 258 1.61 -9.85 -21.69
N VAL A 259 1.62 -8.94 -20.72
CA VAL A 259 2.14 -9.16 -19.38
C VAL A 259 1.01 -9.00 -18.36
N GLU A 260 1.03 -9.78 -17.30
CA GLU A 260 0.16 -9.62 -16.13
C GLU A 260 0.56 -8.33 -15.41
N VAL A 261 -0.44 -7.53 -15.04
CA VAL A 261 -0.26 -6.25 -14.36
C VAL A 261 -0.90 -6.34 -12.98
N TYR A 262 -0.13 -5.97 -11.98
CA TYR A 262 -0.56 -5.87 -10.59
C TYR A 262 -0.40 -4.44 -10.10
N LEU A 263 -1.43 -3.91 -9.44
CA LEU A 263 -1.43 -2.61 -8.76
C LEU A 263 -1.37 -2.86 -7.25
N ASP A 264 -0.31 -2.43 -6.60
CA ASP A 264 -0.12 -2.59 -5.15
C ASP A 264 -0.35 -4.05 -4.68
N GLY A 265 0.11 -5.01 -5.49
CA GLY A 265 -0.03 -6.45 -5.24
C GLY A 265 -1.33 -7.09 -5.75
N ASN A 266 -2.31 -6.29 -6.18
CA ASN A 266 -3.61 -6.78 -6.67
C ASN A 266 -3.59 -6.92 -8.19
N TYR A 267 -4.04 -8.08 -8.71
CA TYR A 267 -4.14 -8.31 -10.14
C TYR A 267 -5.17 -7.37 -10.77
N VAL A 268 -4.80 -6.69 -11.85
CA VAL A 268 -5.67 -5.75 -12.57
C VAL A 268 -5.94 -6.14 -14.02
N GLY A 269 -5.15 -7.02 -14.61
CA GLY A 269 -5.37 -7.50 -15.97
C GLY A 269 -4.09 -7.82 -16.73
N ILE A 270 -4.24 -8.07 -18.02
CA ILE A 270 -3.13 -8.28 -18.97
C ILE A 270 -2.99 -7.00 -19.82
N SER A 271 -1.77 -6.48 -19.94
CA SER A 271 -1.50 -5.28 -20.77
C SER A 271 -1.73 -5.51 -22.28
N PRO A 272 -2.29 -4.54 -23.03
CA PRO A 272 -2.75 -3.25 -22.55
C PRO A 272 -4.00 -3.35 -21.66
N CYS A 273 -3.98 -2.71 -20.51
CA CYS A 273 -5.10 -2.70 -19.57
C CYS A 273 -5.26 -1.34 -18.91
N SER A 274 -6.35 -1.14 -18.19
CA SER A 274 -6.56 0.11 -17.46
C SER A 274 -7.37 -0.13 -16.18
N PHE A 275 -7.10 0.69 -15.16
CA PHE A 275 -7.79 0.66 -13.87
C PHE A 275 -8.19 2.06 -13.42
N LYS A 276 -9.01 2.16 -12.39
CA LYS A 276 -9.47 3.43 -11.83
C LYS A 276 -8.27 4.22 -11.30
N LYS A 277 -8.17 5.49 -11.69
CA LYS A 277 -7.14 6.41 -11.20
C LYS A 277 -7.36 6.70 -9.72
N THR A 278 -6.33 6.47 -8.93
CA THR A 278 -6.19 6.90 -7.55
C THR A 278 -4.89 7.68 -7.45
N SER A 279 -4.92 8.88 -6.88
CA SER A 279 -3.72 9.71 -6.71
C SER A 279 -2.80 9.14 -5.63
N GLY A 280 -1.51 9.37 -5.78
CA GLY A 280 -0.51 8.94 -4.82
C GLY A 280 0.60 8.09 -5.43
N SER A 281 1.42 7.52 -4.56
CA SER A 281 2.47 6.58 -4.94
C SER A 281 1.89 5.17 -5.02
N HIS A 282 2.09 4.50 -6.16
CA HIS A 282 1.61 3.14 -6.41
C HIS A 282 2.73 2.26 -6.95
N VAL A 283 2.67 0.98 -6.67
CA VAL A 283 3.58 -0.02 -7.22
C VAL A 283 2.88 -0.78 -8.35
N ILE A 284 3.42 -0.67 -9.56
CA ILE A 284 3.00 -1.47 -10.71
C ILE A 284 3.97 -2.64 -10.84
N THR A 285 3.50 -3.86 -10.66
CA THR A 285 4.29 -5.06 -10.88
C THR A 285 3.87 -5.73 -12.19
N LEU A 286 4.86 -6.03 -13.04
CA LEU A 286 4.69 -6.67 -14.33
C LEU A 286 5.25 -8.09 -14.25
N ARG A 287 4.45 -9.08 -14.61
CA ARG A 287 4.79 -10.51 -14.56
C ARG A 287 4.47 -11.20 -15.87
N LYS A 288 5.35 -12.10 -16.29
CA LYS A 288 5.11 -12.99 -17.43
C LYS A 288 5.89 -14.28 -17.21
N SER A 289 5.24 -15.43 -17.44
CA SER A 289 5.88 -16.73 -17.30
C SER A 289 7.13 -16.85 -18.18
N GLY A 290 8.26 -17.27 -17.59
CA GLY A 290 9.55 -17.37 -18.27
C GLY A 290 10.34 -16.05 -18.39
N TYR A 291 9.88 -15.00 -17.71
CA TYR A 291 10.55 -13.70 -17.65
C TYR A 291 10.77 -13.27 -16.20
N GLU A 292 11.72 -12.38 -15.98
CA GLU A 292 11.94 -11.75 -14.69
C GLU A 292 10.76 -10.82 -14.37
N THR A 293 10.16 -11.01 -13.20
CA THR A 293 9.13 -10.10 -12.67
C THR A 293 9.77 -8.76 -12.31
N ARG A 294 9.12 -7.65 -12.64
CA ARG A 294 9.60 -6.30 -12.33
C ARG A 294 8.52 -5.43 -11.74
N SER A 295 8.92 -4.63 -10.75
CA SER A 295 8.06 -3.62 -10.14
C SER A 295 8.58 -2.22 -10.42
N TYR A 296 7.63 -1.28 -10.55
CA TYR A 296 7.90 0.12 -10.81
C TYR A 296 7.06 0.97 -9.85
N THR A 297 7.69 1.88 -9.15
CA THR A 297 6.97 2.87 -8.37
C THR A 297 6.58 4.03 -9.27
N VAL A 298 5.28 4.29 -9.37
CA VAL A 298 4.71 5.37 -10.17
C VAL A 298 4.02 6.38 -9.27
N GLN A 299 4.14 7.66 -9.63
CA GLN A 299 3.42 8.74 -8.97
C GLN A 299 2.23 9.13 -9.84
N VAL A 300 1.02 8.87 -9.35
CA VAL A 300 -0.22 9.24 -10.02
C VAL A 300 -0.66 10.61 -9.50
N ASP A 301 -0.82 11.59 -10.40
CA ASP A 301 -1.24 12.94 -10.10
C ASP A 301 -2.73 13.03 -9.74
N GLU A 302 -3.15 14.19 -9.18
CA GLU A 302 -4.55 14.50 -8.84
C GLU A 302 -5.30 15.16 -10.00
N GLU A 303 -4.67 15.34 -11.16
CA GLU A 303 -5.32 16.01 -12.28
C GLU A 303 -6.51 15.18 -12.81
N GLU A 304 -7.58 15.87 -13.14
CA GLU A 304 -8.81 15.28 -13.67
C GLU A 304 -8.65 14.88 -15.15
N LYS A 305 -7.72 13.94 -15.42
CA LYS A 305 -7.44 13.37 -16.73
C LYS A 305 -6.92 11.94 -16.63
N ASP A 306 -7.05 11.19 -17.69
CA ASP A 306 -6.43 9.89 -17.82
C ASP A 306 -4.90 10.02 -17.89
N VAL A 307 -4.20 9.00 -17.39
CA VAL A 307 -2.74 8.90 -17.39
C VAL A 307 -2.34 7.58 -18.02
N SER A 308 -1.30 7.59 -18.86
CA SER A 308 -0.74 6.38 -19.50
C SER A 308 0.71 6.16 -19.07
N TYR A 309 1.04 4.90 -18.79
CA TYR A 309 2.39 4.45 -18.52
C TYR A 309 2.79 3.38 -19.52
N SER A 310 4.06 3.47 -19.96
CA SER A 310 4.71 2.45 -20.79
C SER A 310 6.06 2.10 -20.15
N PHE A 311 6.27 0.82 -19.92
CA PHE A 311 7.47 0.30 -19.30
C PHE A 311 8.32 -0.44 -20.33
N VAL A 312 9.55 -0.77 -19.97
CA VAL A 312 10.45 -1.56 -20.82
C VAL A 312 10.01 -3.02 -20.87
N ASP A 313 10.37 -3.71 -21.95
CA ASP A 313 10.11 -5.15 -22.07
C ASP A 313 10.79 -5.94 -20.96
N LEU A 314 10.11 -7.00 -20.50
CA LEU A 314 10.65 -7.89 -19.50
C LEU A 314 11.81 -8.72 -20.07
N THR A 315 12.82 -8.95 -19.25
CA THR A 315 13.98 -9.79 -19.59
C THR A 315 13.60 -11.26 -19.38
N ALA A 316 13.93 -12.13 -20.34
CA ALA A 316 13.73 -13.56 -20.17
C ALA A 316 14.56 -14.07 -18.99
N SER A 317 13.91 -14.85 -18.08
CA SER A 317 14.62 -15.48 -16.98
C SER A 317 15.62 -16.49 -17.54
N SER A 318 16.90 -16.39 -17.14
CA SER A 318 17.90 -17.38 -17.48
C SER A 318 17.58 -18.67 -16.70
N SER A 319 16.85 -19.62 -17.31
CA SER A 319 16.76 -20.96 -16.79
C SER A 319 18.15 -21.59 -16.88
N SER A 320 18.85 -21.69 -15.73
CA SER A 320 19.98 -22.58 -15.62
C SER A 320 19.44 -24.02 -15.75
N THR A 321 19.58 -24.56 -16.95
CA THR A 321 19.40 -25.99 -17.19
C THR A 321 20.59 -26.69 -16.55
N GLU A 322 20.39 -27.31 -15.40
CA GLU A 322 21.22 -28.40 -14.92
C GLU A 322 20.44 -29.70 -14.94
#